data_73c8385a20106a9478643c53af0e5ecf
#
_entry.id   73c8385a20106a9478643c53af0e5ecf
#
_cell.length_a   1.000
_cell.length_b   1.000
_cell.length_c   1.000
_cell.angle_alpha   90.00
_cell.angle_beta   90.00
_cell.angle_gamma   90.00
#
_symmetry.space_group_name_H-M   'P 1'
#
loop_
_entity.id
_entity.type
_entity.pdbx_description
1 polymer ?
#
loop_
_entity_poly.entity_id
_entity_poly.type
_entity_poly.pdbx_seq_one_letter_code
_entity_poly.pdbx_strand_id
1 'polypeptide(L)'
;LPPLFLVLATQNPIEQQGTYPLAEAQMDRFMMKLRIDYPDREEEREILEQVALSPIGDDGLPLVEQKEAEATPELVGGVTVGEAILKVRKELDDVVVDRKIQEYVVRLVFATREPVEAGIPELGDFLEFGTSPRATIFITRAARALAYLNGRDFVLPDDVKTVAYPVLRHRLRTTYEADAKGIDADQLISRLLSTVPSP
;
A
#
# COMPACT_ATOMS: atom_id res chain seq x y z
N LEU A 1 12.63 -2.54 -20.45
CA LEU A 1 11.98 -1.57 -19.57
C LEU A 1 13.02 -0.58 -19.06
N PRO A 2 12.66 0.70 -18.85
CA PRO A 2 13.58 1.67 -18.27
C PRO A 2 13.97 1.25 -16.84
N PRO A 3 15.12 1.72 -16.31
CA PRO A 3 15.59 1.37 -14.96
C PRO A 3 14.58 1.75 -13.86
N LEU A 4 13.81 2.78 -14.08
CA LEU A 4 12.71 3.24 -13.24
C LEU A 4 11.40 3.16 -14.02
N PHE A 5 10.49 2.32 -13.60
CA PHE A 5 9.09 2.31 -14.05
C PHE A 5 8.18 1.94 -12.88
N LEU A 6 6.98 2.47 -12.90
CA LEU A 6 5.95 2.21 -11.92
C LEU A 6 4.70 1.71 -12.64
N VAL A 7 4.07 0.68 -12.08
CA VAL A 7 2.79 0.16 -12.55
C VAL A 7 1.73 0.55 -11.53
N LEU A 8 0.78 1.36 -11.96
CA LEU A 8 -0.40 1.73 -11.20
C LEU A 8 -1.63 1.13 -11.88
N ALA A 9 -2.53 0.58 -11.08
CA ALA A 9 -3.83 0.10 -11.53
C ALA A 9 -4.90 0.65 -10.59
N THR A 10 -5.97 1.16 -11.13
CA THR A 10 -7.12 1.64 -10.36
C THR A 10 -8.26 0.63 -10.44
N GLN A 11 -8.98 0.47 -9.34
CA GLN A 11 -10.22 -0.30 -9.28
C GLN A 11 -11.30 0.59 -8.67
N ASN A 12 -12.43 0.73 -9.39
CA ASN A 12 -13.60 1.37 -8.84
C ASN A 12 -14.52 0.30 -8.24
N PRO A 13 -14.73 0.26 -6.90
CA PRO A 13 -15.57 -0.76 -6.28
C PRO A 13 -17.06 -0.63 -6.65
N ILE A 14 -17.49 0.53 -7.15
CA ILE A 14 -18.90 0.80 -7.49
C ILE A 14 -19.23 0.27 -8.89
N GLU A 15 -18.29 0.24 -9.80
CA GLU A 15 -18.46 -0.21 -11.19
C GLU A 15 -18.18 -1.71 -11.35
N GLN A 16 -18.95 -2.55 -10.68
CA GLN A 16 -18.79 -4.02 -10.81
C GLN A 16 -19.48 -4.61 -12.07
N GLN A 17 -20.32 -3.85 -12.76
CA GLN A 17 -20.99 -4.34 -13.96
C GLN A 17 -20.11 -4.13 -15.20
N GLY A 18 -19.62 -5.22 -15.77
CA GLY A 18 -18.86 -5.22 -17.04
C GLY A 18 -17.33 -5.25 -16.91
N THR A 19 -16.76 -5.25 -15.71
CA THR A 19 -15.32 -5.40 -15.52
C THR A 19 -14.99 -6.76 -14.90
N TYR A 20 -14.01 -7.48 -15.46
CA TYR A 20 -13.47 -8.66 -14.83
C TYR A 20 -12.48 -8.26 -13.73
N PRO A 21 -12.69 -8.68 -12.47
CA PRO A 21 -11.71 -8.44 -11.43
C PRO A 21 -10.38 -9.10 -11.81
N LEU A 22 -9.28 -8.45 -11.49
CA LEU A 22 -7.95 -9.06 -11.65
C LEU A 22 -7.88 -10.36 -10.86
N ALA A 23 -7.35 -11.40 -11.49
CA ALA A 23 -7.12 -12.66 -10.79
C ALA A 23 -6.16 -12.45 -9.61
N GLU A 24 -6.35 -13.18 -8.51
CA GLU A 24 -5.56 -13.06 -7.28
C GLU A 24 -4.06 -13.17 -7.51
N ALA A 25 -3.65 -14.13 -8.36
CA ALA A 25 -2.25 -14.28 -8.74
C ALA A 25 -1.66 -13.04 -9.43
N GLN A 26 -2.50 -12.24 -10.06
CA GLN A 26 -2.10 -10.96 -10.66
C GLN A 26 -2.06 -9.85 -9.59
N MET A 27 -3.06 -9.79 -8.70
CA MET A 27 -3.09 -8.83 -7.60
C MET A 27 -1.93 -9.03 -6.62
N ASP A 28 -1.55 -10.27 -6.31
CA ASP A 28 -0.43 -10.59 -5.41
C ASP A 28 0.93 -10.05 -5.93
N ARG A 29 1.03 -9.72 -7.22
CA ARG A 29 2.24 -9.11 -7.81
C ARG A 29 2.39 -7.63 -7.52
N PHE A 30 1.29 -6.92 -7.22
CA PHE A 30 1.35 -5.52 -6.81
C PHE A 30 1.89 -5.41 -5.39
N MET A 31 2.75 -4.43 -5.15
CA MET A 31 3.38 -4.26 -3.85
C MET A 31 2.37 -3.86 -2.77
N MET A 32 1.52 -2.90 -3.08
CA MET A 32 0.57 -2.30 -2.15
C MET A 32 -0.78 -2.07 -2.80
N LYS A 33 -1.85 -2.10 -1.99
CA LYS A 33 -3.18 -1.59 -2.33
C LYS A 33 -3.48 -0.40 -1.42
N LEU A 34 -3.57 0.76 -2.03
CA LEU A 34 -3.96 1.99 -1.33
C LEU A 34 -5.49 2.13 -1.40
N ARG A 35 -6.09 2.62 -0.34
CA ARG A 35 -7.49 3.08 -0.33
C ARG A 35 -7.46 4.59 -0.51
N ILE A 36 -8.29 5.05 -1.41
CA ILE A 36 -8.54 6.47 -1.61
C ILE A 36 -9.99 6.66 -1.21
N ASP A 37 -10.20 7.38 -0.13
CA ASP A 37 -11.52 7.74 0.36
C ASP A 37 -12.00 9.03 -0.33
N TYR A 38 -13.25 9.41 -0.08
CA TYR A 38 -13.76 10.70 -0.54
C TYR A 38 -12.94 11.84 0.10
N PRO A 39 -12.77 12.95 -0.63
CA PRO A 39 -12.13 14.13 -0.05
C PRO A 39 -12.89 14.62 1.18
N ASP A 40 -12.18 15.23 2.10
CA ASP A 40 -12.79 15.90 3.21
C ASP A 40 -13.48 17.21 2.77
N ARG A 41 -14.20 17.87 3.69
CA ARG A 41 -14.98 19.07 3.36
C ARG A 41 -14.11 20.24 2.86
N GLU A 42 -12.88 20.32 3.33
CA GLU A 42 -11.96 21.39 2.95
C GLU A 42 -11.37 21.11 1.56
N GLU A 43 -10.96 19.86 1.32
CA GLU A 43 -10.51 19.37 0.03
C GLU A 43 -11.60 19.47 -1.05
N GLU A 44 -12.88 19.15 -0.70
CA GLU A 44 -14.00 19.36 -1.63
C GLU A 44 -14.19 20.83 -1.99
N ARG A 45 -13.98 21.74 -1.04
CA ARG A 45 -14.05 23.17 -1.31
C ARG A 45 -12.93 23.61 -2.25
N GLU A 46 -11.71 23.12 -2.03
CA GLU A 46 -10.59 23.41 -2.92
C GLU A 46 -10.84 22.87 -4.36
N ILE A 47 -11.39 21.67 -4.47
CA ILE A 47 -11.80 21.09 -5.78
C ILE A 47 -12.86 21.98 -6.45
N LEU A 48 -13.86 22.45 -5.69
CA LEU A 48 -14.89 23.37 -6.20
C LEU A 48 -14.26 24.65 -6.75
N GLU A 49 -13.36 25.27 -5.98
CA GLU A 49 -12.67 26.51 -6.37
C GLU A 49 -11.80 26.31 -7.61
N GLN A 50 -11.05 25.22 -7.67
CA GLN A 50 -10.12 24.93 -8.76
C GLN A 50 -10.82 24.48 -10.06
N VAL A 51 -11.92 23.75 -9.95
CA VAL A 51 -12.56 23.13 -11.13
C VAL A 51 -13.83 23.87 -11.54
N ALA A 52 -14.77 24.05 -10.61
CA ALA A 52 -16.09 24.58 -10.96
C ALA A 52 -16.14 26.11 -11.04
N LEU A 53 -15.26 26.80 -10.32
CA LEU A 53 -15.18 28.27 -10.32
C LEU A 53 -14.05 28.80 -11.20
N SER A 54 -13.22 27.92 -11.77
CA SER A 54 -12.20 28.31 -12.77
C SER A 54 -12.87 28.81 -14.04
N PRO A 55 -12.27 29.79 -14.74
CA PRO A 55 -12.72 30.21 -16.06
C PRO A 55 -12.77 29.00 -17.02
N ILE A 56 -13.76 29.00 -17.90
CA ILE A 56 -13.91 27.94 -18.90
C ILE A 56 -13.10 28.34 -20.14
N GLY A 57 -12.27 27.44 -20.65
CA GLY A 57 -11.52 27.62 -21.90
C GLY A 57 -12.39 27.49 -23.13
N ASP A 58 -11.82 27.80 -24.28
CA ASP A 58 -12.50 27.71 -25.59
C ASP A 58 -12.93 26.28 -25.93
N ASP A 59 -12.36 25.27 -25.32
CA ASP A 59 -12.70 23.85 -25.43
C ASP A 59 -13.87 23.42 -24.51
N GLY A 60 -14.41 24.36 -23.72
CA GLY A 60 -15.49 24.11 -22.76
C GLY A 60 -15.05 23.42 -21.48
N LEU A 61 -13.75 23.26 -21.25
CA LEU A 61 -13.19 22.70 -20.02
C LEU A 61 -12.73 23.81 -19.06
N PRO A 62 -12.77 23.58 -17.73
CA PRO A 62 -12.22 24.53 -16.77
C PRO A 62 -10.74 24.77 -17.09
N LEU A 63 -10.36 26.04 -17.18
CA LEU A 63 -8.95 26.43 -17.16
C LEU A 63 -8.42 26.22 -15.73
N VAL A 64 -8.39 24.97 -15.31
CA VAL A 64 -7.53 24.60 -14.19
C VAL A 64 -6.15 24.99 -14.67
N GLU A 65 -5.44 25.85 -13.93
CA GLU A 65 -4.01 25.96 -14.09
C GLU A 65 -3.46 24.53 -13.96
N GLN A 66 -3.48 23.80 -15.07
CA GLN A 66 -2.52 22.73 -15.22
C GLN A 66 -1.21 23.50 -15.06
N LYS A 67 -0.64 23.46 -13.87
CA LYS A 67 0.80 23.46 -13.79
C LYS A 67 1.15 22.28 -14.69
N GLU A 68 1.22 22.57 -16.00
CA GLU A 68 1.88 21.69 -16.92
C GLU A 68 3.18 21.43 -16.20
N ALA A 69 3.31 20.24 -15.67
CA ALA A 69 4.60 19.71 -15.40
C ALA A 69 5.26 19.76 -16.78
N GLU A 70 5.75 20.97 -17.14
CA GLU A 70 6.67 21.11 -18.24
C GLU A 70 7.63 19.97 -17.99
N ALA A 71 7.80 19.12 -18.98
CA ALA A 71 8.64 17.93 -18.89
C ALA A 71 10.14 18.29 -18.74
N THR A 72 10.40 19.42 -18.11
CA THR A 72 11.70 19.75 -17.52
C THR A 72 11.88 18.81 -16.35
N PRO A 73 12.89 17.93 -16.39
CA PRO A 73 13.16 17.05 -15.28
C PRO A 73 13.34 17.91 -14.03
N GLU A 74 12.37 17.80 -13.11
CA GLU A 74 12.48 18.49 -11.82
C GLU A 74 13.82 18.13 -11.20
N LEU A 75 14.69 19.12 -11.00
CA LEU A 75 16.00 18.91 -10.41
C LEU A 75 15.87 18.96 -8.89
N VAL A 76 16.13 17.85 -8.24
CA VAL A 76 16.26 17.76 -6.78
C VAL A 76 17.76 17.72 -6.45
N GLY A 77 18.27 18.80 -5.86
CA GLY A 77 19.69 18.87 -5.52
C GLY A 77 20.62 18.78 -6.74
N GLY A 78 20.17 19.25 -7.93
CA GLY A 78 20.96 19.26 -9.16
C GLY A 78 20.91 17.95 -9.98
N VAL A 79 20.10 16.98 -9.57
CA VAL A 79 19.87 15.73 -10.31
C VAL A 79 18.39 15.58 -10.68
N THR A 80 18.08 14.84 -11.73
CA THR A 80 16.68 14.56 -12.09
C THR A 80 16.00 13.73 -11.01
N VAL A 81 14.67 13.87 -10.86
CA VAL A 81 13.88 13.05 -9.92
C VAL A 81 14.13 11.55 -10.12
N GLY A 82 14.24 11.11 -11.38
CA GLY A 82 14.56 9.70 -11.69
C GLY A 82 15.90 9.25 -11.12
N GLU A 83 16.95 10.06 -11.28
CA GLU A 83 18.29 9.79 -10.72
C GLU A 83 18.27 9.83 -9.19
N ALA A 84 17.56 10.79 -8.60
CA ALA A 84 17.38 10.86 -7.14
C ALA A 84 16.71 9.59 -6.59
N ILE A 85 15.64 9.12 -7.22
CA ILE A 85 14.96 7.87 -6.81
C ILE A 85 15.89 6.66 -6.96
N LEU A 86 16.65 6.58 -8.05
CA LEU A 86 17.61 5.48 -8.24
C LEU A 86 18.74 5.50 -7.21
N LYS A 87 19.16 6.69 -6.76
CA LYS A 87 20.13 6.87 -5.67
C LYS A 87 19.53 6.38 -4.34
N VAL A 88 18.33 6.85 -4.00
CA VAL A 88 17.61 6.42 -2.79
C VAL A 88 17.43 4.91 -2.76
N ARG A 89 17.09 4.28 -3.90
CA ARG A 89 16.97 2.81 -3.97
C ARG A 89 18.24 2.06 -3.56
N LYS A 90 19.42 2.63 -3.82
CA LYS A 90 20.70 2.05 -3.37
C LYS A 90 20.90 2.29 -1.88
N GLU A 91 20.57 3.50 -1.40
CA GLU A 91 20.69 3.86 0.02
C GLU A 91 19.75 3.02 0.91
N LEU A 92 18.61 2.58 0.37
CA LEU A 92 17.71 1.64 1.07
C LEU A 92 18.39 0.30 1.39
N ASP A 93 19.45 -0.09 0.65
CA ASP A 93 20.16 -1.34 0.94
C ASP A 93 20.97 -1.25 2.24
N ASP A 94 21.30 -0.06 2.70
CA ASP A 94 22.02 0.20 3.95
C ASP A 94 21.09 0.25 5.17
N VAL A 95 19.76 0.35 4.99
CA VAL A 95 18.80 0.33 6.09
C VAL A 95 18.75 -1.05 6.72
N VAL A 96 19.12 -1.13 7.98
CA VAL A 96 19.25 -2.38 8.74
C VAL A 96 17.87 -2.95 9.10
N VAL A 97 17.68 -4.23 8.84
CA VAL A 97 16.54 -5.01 9.35
C VAL A 97 17.08 -6.03 10.34
N ASP A 98 16.94 -5.73 11.62
CA ASP A 98 17.38 -6.64 12.70
C ASP A 98 16.71 -8.00 12.58
N ARG A 99 17.40 -9.06 13.04
CA ARG A 99 16.90 -10.43 12.99
C ARG A 99 15.54 -10.59 13.69
N LYS A 100 15.31 -9.89 14.79
CA LYS A 100 14.03 -9.93 15.50
C LYS A 100 12.90 -9.34 14.65
N ILE A 101 13.18 -8.28 13.89
CA ILE A 101 12.21 -7.71 12.94
C ILE A 101 11.94 -8.69 11.80
N GLN A 102 12.98 -9.33 11.25
CA GLN A 102 12.79 -10.37 10.22
C GLN A 102 11.90 -11.51 10.71
N GLU A 103 12.18 -12.02 11.91
CA GLU A 103 11.39 -13.07 12.56
C GLU A 103 9.94 -12.61 12.86
N TYR A 104 9.75 -11.34 13.21
CA TYR A 104 8.42 -10.76 13.41
C TYR A 104 7.61 -10.73 12.10
N VAL A 105 8.20 -10.24 11.01
CA VAL A 105 7.56 -10.24 9.69
C VAL A 105 7.19 -11.66 9.23
N VAL A 106 8.10 -12.62 9.42
CA VAL A 106 7.83 -14.03 9.09
C VAL A 106 6.67 -14.56 9.92
N ARG A 107 6.65 -14.32 11.25
CA ARG A 107 5.54 -14.75 12.13
C ARG A 107 4.21 -14.14 11.70
N LEU A 108 4.16 -12.86 11.34
CA LEU A 108 2.95 -12.21 10.84
C LEU A 108 2.40 -12.93 9.59
N VAL A 109 3.26 -13.22 8.63
CA VAL A 109 2.86 -13.88 7.40
C VAL A 109 2.45 -15.34 7.65
N PHE A 110 3.17 -16.08 8.50
CA PHE A 110 2.82 -17.45 8.85
C PHE A 110 1.50 -17.52 9.64
N ALA A 111 1.22 -16.57 10.53
CA ALA A 111 -0.05 -16.51 11.25
C ALA A 111 -1.28 -16.39 10.31
N THR A 112 -1.12 -15.90 9.10
CA THR A 112 -2.19 -15.93 8.09
C THR A 112 -2.41 -17.32 7.48
N ARG A 113 -1.42 -18.22 7.55
CA ARG A 113 -1.47 -19.58 6.99
C ARG A 113 -1.83 -20.62 8.05
N GLU A 114 -1.36 -20.38 9.26
CA GLU A 114 -1.47 -21.29 10.41
C GLU A 114 -2.07 -20.53 11.62
N PRO A 115 -3.30 -20.00 11.47
CA PRO A 115 -3.88 -19.09 12.45
C PRO A 115 -4.12 -19.77 13.81
N VAL A 116 -4.43 -21.06 13.84
CA VAL A 116 -4.61 -21.81 15.07
C VAL A 116 -3.30 -21.89 15.88
N GLU A 117 -2.20 -22.19 15.21
CA GLU A 117 -0.87 -22.25 15.84
C GLU A 117 -0.39 -20.88 16.30
N ALA A 118 -0.80 -19.83 15.59
CA ALA A 118 -0.52 -18.46 15.97
C ALA A 118 -1.39 -17.92 17.12
N GLY A 119 -2.34 -18.71 17.63
CA GLY A 119 -3.26 -18.31 18.70
C GLY A 119 -4.42 -17.42 18.23
N ILE A 120 -4.76 -17.46 16.95
CA ILE A 120 -5.84 -16.67 16.33
C ILE A 120 -6.77 -17.64 15.56
N PRO A 121 -7.38 -18.63 16.20
CA PRO A 121 -8.18 -19.64 15.50
C PRO A 121 -9.33 -19.03 14.69
N GLU A 122 -9.95 -17.96 15.18
CA GLU A 122 -11.02 -17.26 14.50
C GLU A 122 -10.58 -16.63 13.17
N LEU A 123 -9.28 -16.37 12.97
CA LEU A 123 -8.78 -15.88 11.69
C LEU A 123 -8.91 -16.97 10.61
N GLY A 124 -8.82 -18.25 11.00
CA GLY A 124 -9.01 -19.39 10.11
C GLY A 124 -10.43 -19.48 9.54
N ASP A 125 -11.44 -19.07 10.32
CA ASP A 125 -12.83 -19.05 9.89
C ASP A 125 -13.13 -17.94 8.87
N PHE A 126 -12.33 -16.87 8.90
CA PHE A 126 -12.54 -15.66 8.11
C PHE A 126 -11.60 -15.49 6.92
N LEU A 127 -10.57 -16.33 6.79
CA LEU A 127 -9.65 -16.35 5.66
C LEU A 127 -9.81 -17.61 4.82
N GLU A 128 -9.97 -17.45 3.49
CA GLU A 128 -9.99 -18.59 2.58
C GLU A 128 -8.62 -19.27 2.49
N PHE A 129 -7.54 -18.47 2.47
CA PHE A 129 -6.16 -18.94 2.50
C PHE A 129 -5.19 -17.86 2.98
N GLY A 130 -4.02 -18.32 3.44
CA GLY A 130 -2.93 -17.44 3.89
C GLY A 130 -2.19 -16.76 2.73
N THR A 131 -1.41 -15.76 3.04
CA THR A 131 -0.67 -14.96 2.07
C THR A 131 0.58 -15.65 1.52
N SER A 132 0.99 -15.28 0.31
CA SER A 132 2.19 -15.81 -0.34
C SER A 132 3.50 -15.27 0.30
N PRO A 133 4.67 -15.88 0.01
CA PRO A 133 5.97 -15.34 0.43
C PRO A 133 6.26 -13.91 -0.05
N ARG A 134 5.54 -13.42 -1.08
CA ARG A 134 5.63 -12.03 -1.51
C ARG A 134 5.25 -11.05 -0.41
N ALA A 135 4.31 -11.41 0.46
CA ALA A 135 3.94 -10.59 1.61
C ALA A 135 5.15 -10.29 2.50
N THR A 136 5.95 -11.32 2.85
CA THR A 136 7.18 -11.14 3.64
C THR A 136 8.16 -10.19 2.95
N ILE A 137 8.38 -10.38 1.64
CA ILE A 137 9.30 -9.55 0.85
C ILE A 137 8.81 -8.10 0.81
N PHE A 138 7.54 -7.88 0.54
CA PHE A 138 6.99 -6.53 0.35
C PHE A 138 6.83 -5.79 1.67
N ILE A 139 6.45 -6.45 2.76
CA ILE A 139 6.45 -5.83 4.11
C ILE A 139 7.87 -5.37 4.45
N THR A 140 8.88 -6.22 4.28
CA THR A 140 10.27 -5.87 4.58
C THR A 140 10.76 -4.69 3.75
N ARG A 141 10.51 -4.70 2.44
CA ARG A 141 10.91 -3.60 1.54
C ARG A 141 10.21 -2.29 1.87
N ALA A 142 8.91 -2.34 2.13
CA ALA A 142 8.12 -1.16 2.48
C ALA A 142 8.52 -0.59 3.84
N ALA A 143 8.78 -1.44 4.85
CA ALA A 143 9.24 -1.02 6.16
C ALA A 143 10.62 -0.35 6.10
N ARG A 144 11.55 -0.86 5.27
CA ARG A 144 12.85 -0.20 5.02
C ARG A 144 12.67 1.18 4.40
N ALA A 145 11.80 1.29 3.38
CA ALA A 145 11.52 2.57 2.76
C ALA A 145 10.87 3.56 3.74
N LEU A 146 9.94 3.10 4.58
CA LEU A 146 9.31 3.94 5.59
C LEU A 146 10.31 4.41 6.67
N ALA A 147 11.20 3.53 7.13
CA ALA A 147 12.26 3.89 8.06
C ALA A 147 13.17 4.98 7.47
N TYR A 148 13.60 4.80 6.21
CA TYR A 148 14.42 5.77 5.48
C TYR A 148 13.73 7.13 5.34
N LEU A 149 12.45 7.15 4.92
CA LEU A 149 11.67 8.38 4.80
C LEU A 149 11.50 9.12 6.13
N ASN A 150 11.54 8.39 7.24
CA ASN A 150 11.56 8.94 8.61
C ASN A 150 12.97 9.28 9.11
N GLY A 151 14.00 9.30 8.23
CA GLY A 151 15.37 9.67 8.56
C GLY A 151 16.10 8.63 9.42
N ARG A 152 15.71 7.36 9.38
CA ARG A 152 16.32 6.27 10.15
C ARG A 152 17.02 5.27 9.24
N ASP A 153 18.11 4.72 9.73
CA ASP A 153 18.90 3.67 9.10
C ASP A 153 18.58 2.25 9.61
N PHE A 154 17.51 2.11 10.38
CA PHE A 154 17.00 0.83 10.89
C PHE A 154 15.48 0.81 10.95
N VAL A 155 14.92 -0.41 10.80
CA VAL A 155 13.48 -0.66 10.83
C VAL A 155 13.00 -0.90 12.26
N LEU A 156 11.88 -0.24 12.61
CA LEU A 156 11.16 -0.46 13.87
C LEU A 156 9.95 -1.40 13.67
N PRO A 157 9.45 -2.05 14.74
CA PRO A 157 8.20 -2.82 14.67
C PRO A 157 7.01 -2.01 14.15
N ASP A 158 6.94 -0.72 14.48
CA ASP A 158 5.85 0.15 14.06
C ASP A 158 5.87 0.46 12.56
N ASP A 159 7.05 0.46 11.92
CA ASP A 159 7.15 0.54 10.46
C ASP A 159 6.49 -0.68 9.82
N VAL A 160 6.76 -1.88 10.37
CA VAL A 160 6.15 -3.14 9.92
C VAL A 160 4.64 -3.09 10.07
N LYS A 161 4.11 -2.64 11.22
CA LYS A 161 2.67 -2.52 11.47
C LYS A 161 2.00 -1.56 10.49
N THR A 162 2.63 -0.41 10.25
CA THR A 162 2.10 0.61 9.33
C THR A 162 1.98 0.08 7.91
N VAL A 163 3.04 -0.56 7.40
CA VAL A 163 3.03 -1.06 6.01
C VAL A 163 2.27 -2.38 5.85
N ALA A 164 1.95 -3.08 6.94
CA ALA A 164 1.19 -4.32 6.88
C ALA A 164 -0.19 -4.13 6.23
N TYR A 165 -0.89 -3.04 6.53
CA TYR A 165 -2.21 -2.76 5.96
C TYR A 165 -2.19 -2.66 4.43
N PRO A 166 -1.45 -1.74 3.80
CA PRO A 166 -1.45 -1.63 2.34
C PRO A 166 -0.84 -2.86 1.65
N VAL A 167 0.07 -3.59 2.29
CA VAL A 167 0.70 -4.78 1.72
C VAL A 167 -0.21 -6.01 1.83
N LEU A 168 -0.92 -6.21 2.92
CA LEU A 168 -1.73 -7.42 3.15
C LEU A 168 -3.17 -7.29 2.64
N ARG A 169 -3.75 -6.09 2.60
CA ARG A 169 -5.16 -5.83 2.30
C ARG A 169 -5.69 -6.53 1.05
N HIS A 170 -4.90 -6.65 0.00
CA HIS A 170 -5.28 -7.32 -1.25
C HIS A 170 -4.79 -8.76 -1.35
N ARG A 171 -4.17 -9.28 -0.29
CA ARG A 171 -3.65 -10.64 -0.17
C ARG A 171 -4.44 -11.51 0.79
N LEU A 172 -5.20 -10.86 1.68
CA LEU A 172 -6.12 -11.53 2.58
C LEU A 172 -7.50 -11.60 1.91
N ARG A 173 -7.92 -12.80 1.59
CA ARG A 173 -9.24 -13.03 1.04
C ARG A 173 -10.18 -13.48 2.15
N THR A 174 -11.22 -12.69 2.34
CA THR A 174 -12.26 -12.98 3.32
C THR A 174 -13.17 -14.11 2.84
N THR A 175 -13.64 -14.93 3.77
CA THR A 175 -14.70 -15.92 3.49
C THR A 175 -16.05 -15.22 3.40
N TYR A 176 -17.02 -15.91 2.81
CA TYR A 176 -18.43 -15.46 2.81
C TYR A 176 -18.96 -15.21 4.22
N GLU A 177 -18.51 -15.98 5.22
CA GLU A 177 -18.88 -15.77 6.61
C GLU A 177 -18.34 -14.46 7.19
N ALA A 178 -17.10 -14.10 6.84
CA ALA A 178 -16.53 -12.82 7.22
C ALA A 178 -17.34 -11.65 6.61
N ASP A 179 -17.65 -11.75 5.31
CA ASP A 179 -18.44 -10.73 4.61
C ASP A 179 -19.84 -10.59 5.21
N ALA A 180 -20.52 -11.71 5.55
CA ALA A 180 -21.81 -11.71 6.20
C ALA A 180 -21.80 -11.08 7.60
N LYS A 181 -20.65 -11.14 8.30
CA LYS A 181 -20.43 -10.49 9.60
C LYS A 181 -19.89 -9.06 9.50
N GLY A 182 -19.66 -8.53 8.29
CA GLY A 182 -19.08 -7.23 8.04
C GLY A 182 -17.62 -7.12 8.46
N ILE A 183 -16.89 -8.24 8.44
CA ILE A 183 -15.47 -8.28 8.79
C ILE A 183 -14.64 -8.10 7.52
N ASP A 184 -13.94 -6.99 7.43
CA ASP A 184 -13.07 -6.67 6.30
C ASP A 184 -11.60 -7.08 6.55
N ALA A 185 -10.79 -7.00 5.49
CA ALA A 185 -9.38 -7.35 5.55
C ALA A 185 -8.60 -6.49 6.56
N ASP A 186 -8.95 -5.20 6.73
CA ASP A 186 -8.26 -4.31 7.66
C ASP A 186 -8.51 -4.71 9.12
N GLN A 187 -9.71 -5.18 9.44
CA GLN A 187 -10.03 -5.72 10.77
C GLN A 187 -9.25 -7.01 11.05
N LEU A 188 -9.09 -7.88 10.04
CA LEU A 188 -8.28 -9.10 10.18
C LEU A 188 -6.80 -8.76 10.37
N ILE A 189 -6.27 -7.77 9.63
CA ILE A 189 -4.90 -7.27 9.81
C ILE A 189 -4.73 -6.68 11.22
N SER A 190 -5.69 -5.91 11.71
CA SER A 190 -5.65 -5.36 13.07
C SER A 190 -5.55 -6.45 14.14
N ARG A 191 -6.36 -7.52 14.01
CA ARG A 191 -6.30 -8.67 14.92
C ARG A 191 -4.95 -9.38 14.85
N LEU A 192 -4.45 -9.62 13.62
CA LEU A 192 -3.13 -10.21 13.39
C LEU A 192 -2.02 -9.42 14.11
N LEU A 193 -2.00 -8.10 13.91
CA LEU A 193 -0.99 -7.21 14.50
C LEU A 193 -1.09 -7.09 16.03
N SER A 194 -2.29 -7.21 16.59
CA SER A 194 -2.50 -7.16 18.04
C SER A 194 -2.14 -8.45 18.74
N THR A 195 -2.23 -9.60 18.06
CA THR A 195 -1.99 -10.92 18.67
C THR A 195 -0.56 -11.39 18.48
N VAL A 196 0.02 -11.17 17.28
CA VAL A 196 1.42 -11.59 17.04
C VAL A 196 2.37 -10.65 17.79
N PRO A 197 3.18 -11.18 18.75
CA PRO A 197 4.02 -10.34 19.59
C PRO A 197 5.10 -9.65 18.75
N SER A 198 5.19 -8.32 18.86
CA SER A 198 6.31 -7.54 18.31
C SER A 198 7.55 -7.66 19.20
N PRO A 199 8.75 -7.56 18.64
CA PRO A 199 10.01 -7.57 19.40
C PRO A 199 10.18 -6.33 20.27
#